data_1b566215393a6c9983744b3e5ba892e8
#
_entry.id   1b566215393a6c9983744b3e5ba892e8
#
_cell.length_a   1.000
_cell.length_b   1.000
_cell.length_c   1.000
_cell.angle_alpha   90.00
_cell.angle_beta   90.00
_cell.angle_gamma   90.00
#
_symmetry.space_group_name_H-M   'P 1'
#
loop_
_entity.id
_entity.type
_entity.pdbx_description
1 polymer ?
#
loop_
_entity_poly.entity_id
_entity_poly.type
_entity_poly.pdbx_seq_one_letter_code
_entity_poly.pdbx_strand_id
1 'polypeptide(L)'
;MAAHSADGYDVFLSHRSPDKPIVERLAEKLVEEAQLSPFLDRWHLIPGEPWQESLEQALNRSRCVAVFVGPSGVNSWENEEMRAALSKRVQENRNSFRVIPVLLPGADQEAKDKLPAFLLRFTWVDFSAGIDDPVAFSRLVAGIRGQAPGRTGVSKLSAASPYLRKSVRQIMADVLRRDGIELAAVPLGAGATIRTLISRCQLQYPDLAADEVARKLMAARAIAYEEKYAQRSPQEDERYRAADEWEAELNTLLRHVGMRDLARCRTINVGIGNGLENPFFYKDFKQLVGVDLAAGALAKAAQAIPRLDPRCSEAENLHGVSSHAFDLYLSLRTYQSSFFDVGESLFQACRVLAGGGRAVISIPYVYVDQGRLLNGLLRPGGHDLDPDLPYEIADTVRRGLQTLGFEQIGLHTGLFEIYVHGTKTS
;
A
#
# COMPACT_ATOMS: atom_id res chain seq x y z
N MET A 1 0.98 -22.95 -15.43
CA MET A 1 1.10 -23.68 -14.15
C MET A 1 1.09 -22.62 -13.06
N ALA A 2 -0.04 -22.43 -12.37
CA ALA A 2 -0.11 -21.50 -11.26
C ALA A 2 0.64 -22.14 -10.09
N ALA A 3 1.70 -21.50 -9.64
CA ALA A 3 2.42 -21.88 -8.44
C ALA A 3 1.47 -21.66 -7.25
N HIS A 4 1.03 -22.73 -6.60
CA HIS A 4 0.36 -22.67 -5.32
C HIS A 4 1.38 -22.11 -4.33
N SER A 5 1.07 -20.97 -3.72
CA SER A 5 1.88 -20.39 -2.64
C SER A 5 1.99 -21.41 -1.51
N ALA A 6 3.21 -21.62 -1.02
CA ALA A 6 3.49 -22.54 0.09
C ALA A 6 2.91 -22.07 1.43
N ASP A 7 2.39 -20.84 1.50
CA ASP A 7 1.82 -20.21 2.69
C ASP A 7 0.28 -20.25 2.64
N GLY A 8 -0.33 -20.60 3.79
CA GLY A 8 -1.77 -20.84 3.94
C GLY A 8 -2.65 -19.63 3.67
N TYR A 9 -3.96 -19.79 3.81
CA TYR A 9 -4.95 -18.72 3.62
C TYR A 9 -5.18 -17.92 4.93
N ASP A 10 -5.49 -16.63 4.80
CA ASP A 10 -5.87 -15.81 5.95
C ASP A 10 -7.25 -16.20 6.46
N VAL A 11 -8.16 -16.55 5.57
CA VAL A 11 -9.53 -16.94 5.91
C VAL A 11 -10.10 -17.94 4.92
N PHE A 12 -10.81 -18.93 5.44
CA PHE A 12 -11.67 -19.83 4.66
C PHE A 12 -13.08 -19.24 4.61
N LEU A 13 -13.65 -19.05 3.41
CA LEU A 13 -14.98 -18.50 3.21
C LEU A 13 -16.02 -19.60 3.08
N SER A 14 -16.65 -19.97 4.20
CA SER A 14 -17.70 -20.97 4.26
C SER A 14 -19.07 -20.35 3.92
N HIS A 15 -19.71 -20.80 2.86
CA HIS A 15 -20.96 -20.27 2.37
C HIS A 15 -21.82 -21.33 1.71
N ARG A 16 -23.07 -20.98 1.42
CA ARG A 16 -24.00 -21.82 0.64
C ARG A 16 -24.00 -21.43 -0.84
N SER A 17 -24.38 -22.36 -1.69
CA SER A 17 -24.45 -22.14 -3.14
C SER A 17 -25.29 -20.90 -3.52
N PRO A 18 -26.49 -20.64 -2.93
CA PRO A 18 -27.25 -19.42 -3.23
C PRO A 18 -26.55 -18.11 -2.85
N ASP A 19 -25.69 -18.13 -1.82
CA ASP A 19 -25.01 -16.95 -1.29
C ASP A 19 -23.70 -16.64 -2.04
N LYS A 20 -23.27 -17.57 -2.92
CA LYS A 20 -22.00 -17.53 -3.63
C LYS A 20 -21.69 -16.19 -4.34
N PRO A 21 -22.63 -15.57 -5.09
CA PRO A 21 -22.33 -14.28 -5.76
C PRO A 21 -22.01 -13.15 -4.79
N ILE A 22 -22.68 -13.13 -3.64
CA ILE A 22 -22.45 -12.11 -2.60
C ILE A 22 -21.12 -12.35 -1.90
N VAL A 23 -20.83 -13.62 -1.58
CA VAL A 23 -19.57 -14.00 -0.92
C VAL A 23 -18.38 -13.78 -1.84
N GLU A 24 -18.51 -14.04 -3.14
CA GLU A 24 -17.48 -13.74 -4.13
C GLU A 24 -17.13 -12.26 -4.19
N ARG A 25 -18.13 -11.37 -4.19
CA ARG A 25 -17.91 -9.91 -4.11
C ARG A 25 -17.22 -9.49 -2.80
N LEU A 26 -17.57 -10.12 -1.68
CA LEU A 26 -16.87 -9.87 -0.41
C LEU A 26 -15.44 -10.44 -0.44
N ALA A 27 -15.22 -11.57 -1.10
CA ALA A 27 -13.88 -12.12 -1.30
C ALA A 27 -13.01 -11.19 -2.14
N GLU A 28 -13.55 -10.64 -3.24
CA GLU A 28 -12.88 -9.62 -4.04
C GLU A 28 -12.50 -8.40 -3.19
N LYS A 29 -13.44 -7.91 -2.36
CA LYS A 29 -13.15 -6.80 -1.43
C LYS A 29 -12.08 -7.16 -0.38
N LEU A 30 -12.08 -8.40 0.15
CA LEU A 30 -11.05 -8.85 1.08
C LEU A 30 -9.67 -8.86 0.42
N VAL A 31 -9.60 -9.27 -0.84
CA VAL A 31 -8.37 -9.23 -1.63
C VAL A 31 -8.00 -7.79 -1.99
N GLU A 32 -8.91 -7.03 -2.60
CA GLU A 32 -8.63 -5.72 -3.16
C GLU A 32 -8.45 -4.63 -2.10
N GLU A 33 -9.31 -4.62 -1.07
CA GLU A 33 -9.35 -3.56 -0.07
C GLU A 33 -8.58 -3.91 1.20
N ALA A 34 -8.52 -5.20 1.58
CA ALA A 34 -7.88 -5.64 2.82
C ALA A 34 -6.58 -6.43 2.61
N GLN A 35 -6.23 -6.77 1.36
CA GLN A 35 -5.05 -7.57 1.01
C GLN A 35 -4.94 -8.87 1.84
N LEU A 36 -6.06 -9.51 1.99
CA LEU A 36 -6.15 -10.81 2.62
C LEU A 36 -6.21 -11.89 1.55
N SER A 37 -5.68 -13.05 1.85
CA SER A 37 -5.72 -14.23 1.00
C SER A 37 -6.91 -15.14 1.42
N PRO A 38 -8.13 -14.92 0.90
CA PRO A 38 -9.28 -15.75 1.22
C PRO A 38 -9.24 -17.02 0.39
N PHE A 39 -9.60 -18.14 0.99
CA PHE A 39 -9.94 -19.33 0.22
C PHE A 39 -11.42 -19.26 -0.17
N LEU A 40 -11.71 -19.28 -1.47
CA LEU A 40 -13.05 -19.45 -2.04
C LEU A 40 -13.05 -20.64 -2.97
N ASP A 41 -14.00 -21.56 -2.84
CA ASP A 41 -14.09 -22.80 -3.59
C ASP A 41 -13.99 -22.57 -5.11
N ARG A 42 -14.76 -21.59 -5.61
CA ARG A 42 -14.81 -21.27 -7.05
C ARG A 42 -13.47 -20.82 -7.63
N TRP A 43 -12.60 -20.24 -6.82
CA TRP A 43 -11.30 -19.73 -7.27
C TRP A 43 -10.18 -20.75 -7.18
N HIS A 44 -10.33 -21.74 -6.28
CA HIS A 44 -9.21 -22.59 -5.90
C HIS A 44 -9.44 -24.09 -6.19
N LEU A 45 -10.71 -24.52 -6.37
CA LEU A 45 -10.97 -25.91 -6.72
C LEU A 45 -10.74 -26.13 -8.21
N ILE A 46 -9.98 -27.20 -8.52
CA ILE A 46 -9.68 -27.60 -9.89
C ILE A 46 -10.83 -28.50 -10.40
N PRO A 47 -11.51 -28.14 -11.50
CA PRO A 47 -12.55 -28.97 -12.06
C PRO A 47 -12.03 -30.37 -12.42
N GLY A 48 -12.71 -31.42 -11.92
CA GLY A 48 -12.33 -32.79 -12.13
C GLY A 48 -11.51 -33.46 -11.04
N GLU A 49 -11.09 -32.67 -10.02
CA GLU A 49 -10.40 -33.19 -8.83
C GLU A 49 -11.38 -33.44 -7.66
N PRO A 50 -11.02 -34.33 -6.70
CA PRO A 50 -11.82 -34.55 -5.49
C PRO A 50 -11.90 -33.25 -4.65
N TRP A 51 -13.06 -32.62 -4.65
CA TRP A 51 -13.26 -31.35 -4.01
C TRP A 51 -13.28 -31.37 -2.47
N GLN A 52 -13.70 -32.48 -1.87
CA GLN A 52 -13.81 -32.64 -0.42
C GLN A 52 -12.44 -32.57 0.27
N GLU A 53 -11.48 -33.35 -0.22
CA GLU A 53 -10.10 -33.34 0.31
C GLU A 53 -9.44 -31.97 0.15
N SER A 54 -9.69 -31.31 -0.98
CA SER A 54 -9.16 -29.97 -1.25
C SER A 54 -9.73 -28.91 -0.29
N LEU A 55 -11.03 -29.01 0.06
CA LEU A 55 -11.65 -28.14 1.05
C LEU A 55 -11.10 -28.37 2.46
N GLU A 56 -10.92 -29.64 2.88
CA GLU A 56 -10.33 -29.94 4.19
C GLU A 56 -8.90 -29.44 4.30
N GLN A 57 -8.10 -29.62 3.26
CA GLN A 57 -6.73 -29.12 3.20
C GLN A 57 -6.70 -27.59 3.28
N ALA A 58 -7.59 -26.92 2.54
CA ALA A 58 -7.69 -25.46 2.57
C ALA A 58 -8.11 -24.94 3.94
N LEU A 59 -9.10 -25.58 4.59
CA LEU A 59 -9.51 -25.24 5.95
C LEU A 59 -8.36 -25.43 6.95
N ASN A 60 -7.59 -26.51 6.81
CA ASN A 60 -6.43 -26.79 7.67
C ASN A 60 -5.28 -25.80 7.47
N ARG A 61 -5.16 -25.22 6.29
CA ARG A 61 -4.16 -24.21 5.93
C ARG A 61 -4.64 -22.78 6.20
N SER A 62 -5.89 -22.58 6.61
CA SER A 62 -6.47 -21.28 6.89
C SER A 62 -6.26 -20.88 8.37
N ARG A 63 -6.02 -19.59 8.61
CA ARG A 63 -5.86 -19.04 9.98
C ARG A 63 -7.18 -18.89 10.72
N CYS A 64 -8.27 -18.71 9.99
CA CYS A 64 -9.62 -18.58 10.53
C CYS A 64 -10.66 -18.99 9.48
N VAL A 65 -11.92 -19.02 9.87
CA VAL A 65 -13.06 -19.24 8.99
C VAL A 65 -14.10 -18.13 9.14
N ALA A 66 -14.58 -17.58 8.04
CA ALA A 66 -15.77 -16.74 7.97
C ALA A 66 -16.95 -17.61 7.52
N VAL A 67 -17.99 -17.68 8.34
CA VAL A 67 -19.20 -18.48 8.08
C VAL A 67 -20.32 -17.53 7.66
N PHE A 68 -20.66 -17.56 6.39
CA PHE A 68 -21.66 -16.68 5.82
C PHE A 68 -23.07 -17.26 5.97
N VAL A 69 -23.98 -16.42 6.45
CA VAL A 69 -25.39 -16.73 6.71
C VAL A 69 -26.25 -15.80 5.88
N GLY A 70 -26.81 -16.33 4.80
CA GLY A 70 -27.75 -15.61 3.94
C GLY A 70 -29.22 -15.82 4.31
N PRO A 71 -30.18 -15.33 3.49
CA PRO A 71 -31.62 -15.40 3.74
C PRO A 71 -32.14 -16.82 3.91
N SER A 72 -31.50 -17.80 3.30
CA SER A 72 -31.88 -19.19 3.40
C SER A 72 -31.41 -19.90 4.68
N GLY A 73 -30.74 -19.18 5.58
CA GLY A 73 -30.18 -19.72 6.82
C GLY A 73 -29.08 -20.75 6.61
N VAL A 74 -28.78 -21.53 7.64
CA VAL A 74 -27.72 -22.58 7.60
C VAL A 74 -28.25 -24.01 7.55
N ASN A 75 -29.57 -24.21 7.44
CA ASN A 75 -30.25 -25.51 7.60
C ASN A 75 -29.91 -26.55 6.52
N SER A 76 -29.17 -26.18 5.49
CA SER A 76 -28.64 -27.10 4.49
C SER A 76 -27.19 -26.75 4.20
N TRP A 77 -26.32 -26.81 5.18
CA TRP A 77 -24.95 -27.14 4.89
C TRP A 77 -24.99 -28.52 4.23
N GLU A 78 -24.90 -28.50 2.92
CA GLU A 78 -25.06 -29.67 2.07
C GLU A 78 -24.00 -30.73 2.32
N ASN A 79 -23.06 -30.41 3.24
CA ASN A 79 -21.94 -31.27 3.54
C ASN A 79 -21.74 -31.43 5.05
N GLU A 80 -22.30 -32.49 5.61
CA GLU A 80 -22.09 -32.89 7.01
C GLU A 80 -20.61 -33.07 7.35
N GLU A 81 -19.80 -33.50 6.39
CA GLU A 81 -18.37 -33.72 6.56
C GLU A 81 -17.63 -32.37 6.80
N MET A 82 -17.95 -31.32 6.03
CA MET A 82 -17.37 -29.99 6.23
C MET A 82 -17.78 -29.40 7.59
N ARG A 83 -19.03 -29.62 8.00
CA ARG A 83 -19.53 -29.23 9.32
C ARG A 83 -18.79 -29.97 10.44
N ALA A 84 -18.52 -31.27 10.25
CA ALA A 84 -17.73 -32.06 11.18
C ALA A 84 -16.27 -31.62 11.23
N ALA A 85 -15.64 -31.36 10.07
CA ALA A 85 -14.27 -30.87 9.96
C ALA A 85 -14.11 -29.49 10.65
N LEU A 86 -15.06 -28.58 10.41
CA LEU A 86 -15.07 -27.28 11.08
C LEU A 86 -15.25 -27.40 12.60
N SER A 87 -16.19 -28.22 13.05
CA SER A 87 -16.43 -28.46 14.46
C SER A 87 -15.20 -29.08 15.16
N LYS A 88 -14.56 -30.03 14.50
CA LYS A 88 -13.32 -30.65 14.96
C LYS A 88 -12.20 -29.63 15.05
N ARG A 89 -11.98 -28.83 14.00
CA ARG A 89 -10.95 -27.79 13.96
C ARG A 89 -11.13 -26.75 15.08
N VAL A 90 -12.38 -26.33 15.33
CA VAL A 90 -12.73 -25.41 16.43
C VAL A 90 -12.46 -26.04 17.81
N GLN A 91 -12.71 -27.33 17.96
CA GLN A 91 -12.47 -28.04 19.23
C GLN A 91 -10.98 -28.27 19.50
N GLU A 92 -10.23 -28.67 18.50
CA GLU A 92 -8.78 -28.94 18.58
C GLU A 92 -7.95 -27.69 18.82
N ASN A 93 -8.36 -26.55 18.24
CA ASN A 93 -7.60 -25.28 18.28
C ASN A 93 -8.36 -24.16 19.01
N ARG A 94 -8.96 -24.44 20.16
CA ARG A 94 -9.86 -23.53 20.91
C ARG A 94 -9.29 -22.12 21.14
N ASN A 95 -7.98 -21.95 21.20
CA ASN A 95 -7.33 -20.68 21.50
C ASN A 95 -6.67 -20.00 20.29
N SER A 96 -6.56 -20.67 19.14
CA SER A 96 -5.82 -20.15 17.98
C SER A 96 -6.64 -20.05 16.70
N PHE A 97 -7.69 -20.88 16.53
CA PHE A 97 -8.52 -20.87 15.33
C PHE A 97 -9.82 -20.10 15.54
N ARG A 98 -9.96 -18.97 14.85
CA ARG A 98 -11.14 -18.09 14.98
C ARG A 98 -12.24 -18.48 14.02
N VAL A 99 -13.48 -18.38 14.51
CA VAL A 99 -14.70 -18.52 13.71
C VAL A 99 -15.43 -17.18 13.74
N ILE A 100 -15.73 -16.66 12.58
CA ILE A 100 -16.36 -15.36 12.39
C ILE A 100 -17.71 -15.56 11.69
N PRO A 101 -18.84 -15.59 12.41
CA PRO A 101 -20.15 -15.62 11.78
C PRO A 101 -20.42 -14.28 11.10
N VAL A 102 -20.91 -14.34 9.85
CA VAL A 102 -21.15 -13.16 9.00
C VAL A 102 -22.59 -13.23 8.47
N LEU A 103 -23.41 -12.23 8.83
CA LEU A 103 -24.78 -12.11 8.30
C LEU A 103 -24.74 -11.38 6.97
N LEU A 104 -25.35 -11.96 5.96
CA LEU A 104 -25.51 -11.35 4.65
C LEU A 104 -26.83 -10.55 4.56
N PRO A 105 -26.94 -9.64 3.58
CA PRO A 105 -28.19 -8.93 3.32
C PRO A 105 -29.38 -9.89 3.15
N GLY A 106 -30.49 -9.56 3.81
CA GLY A 106 -31.70 -10.36 3.79
C GLY A 106 -31.74 -11.54 4.79
N ALA A 107 -30.66 -11.79 5.54
CA ALA A 107 -30.73 -12.72 6.66
C ALA A 107 -31.58 -12.13 7.79
N ASP A 108 -32.64 -12.83 8.17
CA ASP A 108 -33.56 -12.45 9.21
C ASP A 108 -33.28 -13.11 10.58
N GLN A 109 -34.13 -12.87 11.57
CA GLN A 109 -33.96 -13.48 12.88
C GLN A 109 -34.16 -15.00 12.82
N GLU A 110 -35.03 -15.50 11.94
CA GLU A 110 -35.26 -16.93 11.76
C GLU A 110 -34.01 -17.64 11.22
N ALA A 111 -33.24 -16.97 10.34
CA ALA A 111 -31.95 -17.47 9.87
C ALA A 111 -30.93 -17.57 11.01
N LYS A 112 -30.96 -16.65 11.97
CA LYS A 112 -30.11 -16.67 13.17
C LYS A 112 -30.49 -17.78 14.13
N ASP A 113 -31.76 -17.99 14.36
CA ASP A 113 -32.28 -18.99 15.31
C ASP A 113 -31.99 -20.43 14.88
N LYS A 114 -31.79 -20.65 13.58
CA LYS A 114 -31.45 -21.95 13.00
C LYS A 114 -29.94 -22.24 13.00
N LEU A 115 -29.12 -21.39 13.59
CA LEU A 115 -27.69 -21.58 13.63
C LEU A 115 -27.27 -22.68 14.58
N PRO A 116 -26.20 -23.43 14.23
CA PRO A 116 -25.59 -24.37 15.16
C PRO A 116 -25.16 -23.67 16.44
N ALA A 117 -25.42 -24.30 17.59
CA ALA A 117 -25.16 -23.74 18.93
C ALA A 117 -23.69 -23.27 19.12
N PHE A 118 -22.74 -23.88 18.41
CA PHE A 118 -21.34 -23.50 18.51
C PHE A 118 -21.04 -22.15 17.87
N LEU A 119 -21.87 -21.67 16.90
CA LEU A 119 -21.71 -20.35 16.26
C LEU A 119 -22.31 -19.24 17.12
N LEU A 120 -23.33 -19.52 17.93
CA LEU A 120 -24.03 -18.52 18.75
C LEU A 120 -23.15 -17.88 19.82
N ARG A 121 -22.06 -18.52 20.19
CA ARG A 121 -21.12 -18.02 21.21
C ARG A 121 -20.06 -17.02 20.67
N PHE A 122 -20.00 -16.83 19.35
CA PHE A 122 -19.02 -15.92 18.74
C PHE A 122 -19.65 -14.54 18.46
N THR A 123 -18.82 -13.52 18.42
CA THR A 123 -19.22 -12.17 18.00
C THR A 123 -19.41 -12.14 16.48
N TRP A 124 -20.49 -11.53 16.04
CA TRP A 124 -20.93 -11.53 14.64
C TRP A 124 -20.50 -10.27 13.91
N VAL A 125 -20.36 -10.43 12.58
CA VAL A 125 -20.27 -9.32 11.64
C VAL A 125 -21.58 -9.24 10.87
N ASP A 126 -22.22 -8.08 10.86
CA ASP A 126 -23.57 -7.88 10.32
C ASP A 126 -23.52 -6.99 9.06
N PHE A 127 -23.76 -7.62 7.90
CA PHE A 127 -23.91 -6.96 6.60
C PHE A 127 -25.38 -6.85 6.18
N SER A 128 -26.34 -6.95 7.09
CA SER A 128 -27.77 -6.86 6.75
C SER A 128 -28.14 -5.55 6.05
N ALA A 129 -27.43 -4.46 6.34
CA ALA A 129 -27.58 -3.16 5.67
C ALA A 129 -27.01 -3.12 4.24
N GLY A 130 -26.19 -4.10 3.86
CA GLY A 130 -25.55 -4.19 2.55
C GLY A 130 -24.09 -4.61 2.64
N ILE A 131 -23.57 -5.23 1.57
CA ILE A 131 -22.17 -5.71 1.53
C ILE A 131 -21.14 -4.57 1.43
N ASP A 132 -21.61 -3.37 1.14
CA ASP A 132 -20.77 -2.17 1.07
C ASP A 132 -20.75 -1.39 2.39
N ASP A 133 -21.33 -1.96 3.47
CA ASP A 133 -21.22 -1.38 4.81
C ASP A 133 -19.75 -1.37 5.28
N PRO A 134 -19.15 -0.19 5.41
CA PRO A 134 -17.72 -0.07 5.76
C PRO A 134 -17.46 -0.50 7.21
N VAL A 135 -18.45 -0.41 8.10
CA VAL A 135 -18.32 -0.81 9.51
C VAL A 135 -18.28 -2.33 9.62
N ALA A 136 -19.23 -2.99 8.93
CA ALA A 136 -19.28 -4.45 8.86
C ALA A 136 -18.00 -5.00 8.21
N PHE A 137 -17.54 -4.41 7.11
CA PHE A 137 -16.32 -4.81 6.43
C PHE A 137 -15.08 -4.66 7.33
N SER A 138 -14.92 -3.53 8.00
CA SER A 138 -13.81 -3.31 8.94
C SER A 138 -13.83 -4.31 10.10
N ARG A 139 -15.00 -4.67 10.62
CA ARG A 139 -15.14 -5.70 11.66
C ARG A 139 -14.75 -7.09 11.15
N LEU A 140 -15.12 -7.42 9.92
CA LEU A 140 -14.71 -8.68 9.29
C LEU A 140 -13.20 -8.77 9.17
N VAL A 141 -12.56 -7.74 8.62
CA VAL A 141 -11.10 -7.64 8.48
C VAL A 141 -10.40 -7.74 9.85
N ALA A 142 -10.88 -7.02 10.86
CA ALA A 142 -10.34 -7.09 12.22
C ALA A 142 -10.44 -8.51 12.80
N GLY A 143 -11.59 -9.17 12.61
CA GLY A 143 -11.80 -10.56 13.02
C GLY A 143 -10.83 -11.53 12.33
N ILE A 144 -10.63 -11.40 11.02
CA ILE A 144 -9.69 -12.22 10.25
C ILE A 144 -8.27 -12.03 10.76
N ARG A 145 -7.87 -10.80 11.07
CA ARG A 145 -6.54 -10.49 11.62
C ARG A 145 -6.36 -10.84 13.10
N GLY A 146 -7.44 -11.18 13.79
CA GLY A 146 -7.40 -11.46 15.23
C GLY A 146 -7.18 -10.21 16.08
N GLN A 147 -7.64 -9.08 15.61
CA GLN A 147 -7.57 -7.79 16.28
C GLN A 147 -8.94 -7.38 16.81
N ALA A 148 -8.98 -6.75 18.00
CA ALA A 148 -10.23 -6.15 18.47
C ALA A 148 -10.59 -4.96 17.56
N PRO A 149 -11.85 -4.84 17.08
CA PRO A 149 -12.25 -3.73 16.20
C PRO A 149 -12.19 -2.36 16.88
N GLY A 150 -11.89 -2.31 18.17
CA GLY A 150 -11.75 -1.08 18.94
C GLY A 150 -13.08 -0.38 19.22
N ARG A 151 -12.98 0.76 19.93
CA ARG A 151 -14.12 1.63 20.25
C ARG A 151 -14.36 2.61 19.10
N THR A 152 -14.73 2.10 17.96
CA THR A 152 -14.96 2.93 16.77
C THR A 152 -16.40 3.41 16.74
N GLY A 153 -16.59 4.65 17.12
CA GLY A 153 -17.74 5.39 16.65
C GLY A 153 -17.69 5.47 15.12
N VAL A 154 -18.80 5.22 14.46
CA VAL A 154 -19.01 5.16 13.01
C VAL A 154 -18.35 6.32 12.22
N SER A 155 -18.11 7.45 12.88
CA SER A 155 -17.52 8.67 12.30
C SER A 155 -16.01 8.62 12.05
N LYS A 156 -15.26 7.72 12.69
CA LYS A 156 -13.79 7.62 12.50
C LYS A 156 -13.36 6.52 11.54
N LEU A 157 -14.21 5.54 11.26
CA LEU A 157 -13.89 4.41 10.38
C LEU A 157 -14.04 4.73 8.89
N SER A 158 -14.96 5.62 8.52
CA SER A 158 -15.17 5.98 7.10
C SER A 158 -14.04 6.86 6.53
N ALA A 159 -13.30 7.56 7.40
CA ALA A 159 -12.21 8.43 6.97
C ALA A 159 -10.80 7.89 7.31
N ALA A 160 -10.69 6.84 8.13
CA ALA A 160 -9.42 6.46 8.75
C ALA A 160 -9.00 4.99 8.55
N SER A 161 -9.76 4.18 7.78
CA SER A 161 -9.26 2.85 7.44
C SER A 161 -8.21 2.99 6.34
N PRO A 162 -6.95 2.59 6.55
CA PRO A 162 -5.97 2.56 5.48
C PRO A 162 -6.41 1.66 4.32
N TYR A 163 -7.39 0.79 4.55
CA TYR A 163 -7.93 -0.16 3.57
C TYR A 163 -9.03 0.40 2.66
N LEU A 164 -9.64 1.53 3.02
CA LEU A 164 -10.67 2.21 2.21
C LEU A 164 -10.10 3.39 1.43
N ARG A 165 -8.80 3.64 1.52
CA ARG A 165 -8.18 4.76 0.84
C ARG A 165 -7.97 4.43 -0.63
N LYS A 166 -8.44 5.32 -1.47
CA LYS A 166 -8.15 5.23 -2.90
C LYS A 166 -6.64 5.28 -3.14
N SER A 167 -6.16 4.42 -4.03
CA SER A 167 -4.79 4.52 -4.52
C SER A 167 -4.59 5.82 -5.32
N VAL A 168 -3.34 6.24 -5.46
CA VAL A 168 -3.00 7.39 -6.33
C VAL A 168 -3.63 7.23 -7.72
N ARG A 169 -3.57 6.03 -8.31
CA ARG A 169 -4.17 5.75 -9.63
C ARG A 169 -5.69 5.92 -9.63
N GLN A 170 -6.39 5.46 -8.60
CA GLN A 170 -7.85 5.62 -8.50
C GLN A 170 -8.25 7.08 -8.35
N ILE A 171 -7.53 7.85 -7.52
CA ILE A 171 -7.79 9.29 -7.37
C ILE A 171 -7.51 10.02 -8.68
N MET A 172 -6.39 9.72 -9.33
CA MET A 172 -6.08 10.29 -10.65
C MET A 172 -7.18 9.95 -11.67
N ALA A 173 -7.67 8.71 -11.70
CA ALA A 173 -8.75 8.31 -12.61
C ALA A 173 -10.03 9.10 -12.35
N ASP A 174 -10.40 9.34 -11.09
CA ASP A 174 -11.59 10.13 -10.76
C ASP A 174 -11.45 11.60 -11.14
N VAL A 175 -10.25 12.17 -10.99
CA VAL A 175 -9.95 13.54 -11.41
C VAL A 175 -10.02 13.66 -12.94
N LEU A 176 -9.32 12.79 -13.66
CA LEU A 176 -9.18 12.84 -15.11
C LEU A 176 -10.48 12.52 -15.85
N ARG A 177 -11.36 11.70 -15.26
CA ARG A 177 -12.69 11.42 -15.84
C ARG A 177 -13.52 12.69 -16.02
N ARG A 178 -13.38 13.66 -15.12
CA ARG A 178 -14.06 14.96 -15.20
C ARG A 178 -13.57 15.78 -16.41
N ASP A 179 -12.35 15.52 -16.84
CA ASP A 179 -11.72 16.15 -17.99
C ASP A 179 -11.84 15.33 -19.28
N GLY A 180 -12.66 14.28 -19.27
CA GLY A 180 -12.91 13.41 -20.42
C GLY A 180 -11.78 12.40 -20.69
N ILE A 181 -10.84 12.20 -19.75
CA ILE A 181 -9.77 11.22 -19.86
C ILE A 181 -10.10 10.01 -18.99
N GLU A 182 -10.41 8.87 -19.59
CA GLU A 182 -10.68 7.61 -18.90
C GLU A 182 -9.37 6.82 -18.72
N LEU A 183 -8.75 6.96 -17.56
CA LEU A 183 -7.45 6.36 -17.27
C LEU A 183 -7.47 4.82 -17.31
N ALA A 184 -8.62 4.20 -17.05
CA ALA A 184 -8.78 2.75 -17.13
C ALA A 184 -8.64 2.22 -18.56
N ALA A 185 -8.97 3.04 -19.57
CA ALA A 185 -8.84 2.68 -20.97
C ALA A 185 -7.39 2.79 -21.50
N VAL A 186 -6.47 3.39 -20.73
CA VAL A 186 -5.08 3.57 -21.13
C VAL A 186 -4.28 2.32 -20.79
N PRO A 187 -3.76 1.56 -21.78
CA PRO A 187 -2.97 0.37 -21.53
C PRO A 187 -1.60 0.75 -20.93
N LEU A 188 -1.37 0.38 -19.69
CA LEU A 188 -0.12 0.62 -18.98
C LEU A 188 0.56 -0.70 -18.70
N GLY A 189 1.82 -0.80 -19.11
CA GLY A 189 2.69 -1.91 -18.74
C GLY A 189 3.27 -1.75 -17.35
N ALA A 190 3.96 -2.79 -16.90
CA ALA A 190 4.80 -2.73 -15.70
C ALA A 190 5.86 -1.61 -15.85
N GLY A 191 6.14 -0.87 -14.77
CA GLY A 191 7.11 0.22 -14.79
C GLY A 191 6.63 1.54 -15.43
N ALA A 192 5.31 1.70 -15.63
CA ALA A 192 4.78 2.92 -16.24
C ALA A 192 5.14 4.16 -15.39
N THR A 193 5.90 5.05 -16.01
CA THR A 193 6.24 6.37 -15.46
C THR A 193 5.19 7.40 -15.85
N ILE A 194 5.26 8.58 -15.25
CA ILE A 194 4.37 9.69 -15.64
C ILE A 194 4.57 10.06 -17.14
N ARG A 195 5.78 9.97 -17.68
CA ARG A 195 6.05 10.18 -19.10
C ARG A 195 5.38 9.13 -19.97
N THR A 196 5.48 7.85 -19.57
CA THR A 196 4.80 6.76 -20.27
C THR A 196 3.29 6.98 -20.27
N LEU A 197 2.74 7.42 -19.14
CA LEU A 197 1.31 7.72 -19.00
C LEU A 197 0.91 8.87 -19.93
N ILE A 198 1.66 9.97 -19.93
CA ILE A 198 1.42 11.11 -20.82
C ILE A 198 1.41 10.66 -22.29
N SER A 199 2.46 9.95 -22.73
CA SER A 199 2.57 9.48 -24.11
C SER A 199 1.42 8.54 -24.50
N ARG A 200 1.01 7.65 -23.62
CA ARG A 200 -0.11 6.74 -23.85
C ARG A 200 -1.45 7.47 -23.93
N CYS A 201 -1.67 8.44 -23.03
CA CYS A 201 -2.88 9.27 -23.10
C CYS A 201 -2.93 10.11 -24.37
N GLN A 202 -1.81 10.66 -24.85
CA GLN A 202 -1.76 11.39 -26.12
C GLN A 202 -2.14 10.52 -27.31
N LEU A 203 -1.69 9.26 -27.33
CA LEU A 203 -2.07 8.30 -28.36
C LEU A 203 -3.56 7.92 -28.28
N GLN A 204 -4.12 7.81 -27.10
CA GLN A 204 -5.52 7.44 -26.87
C GLN A 204 -6.50 8.60 -27.13
N TYR A 205 -6.04 9.83 -26.94
CA TYR A 205 -6.83 11.06 -27.08
C TYR A 205 -6.15 12.05 -28.05
N PRO A 206 -6.08 11.71 -29.35
CA PRO A 206 -5.32 12.50 -30.33
C PRO A 206 -5.92 13.89 -30.58
N ASP A 207 -7.20 14.09 -30.23
CA ASP A 207 -7.89 15.38 -30.38
C ASP A 207 -7.52 16.38 -29.27
N LEU A 208 -6.88 15.95 -28.21
CA LEU A 208 -6.39 16.81 -27.15
C LEU A 208 -4.96 17.28 -27.47
N ALA A 209 -4.68 18.56 -27.22
CA ALA A 209 -3.33 19.07 -27.35
C ALA A 209 -2.36 18.38 -26.39
N ALA A 210 -1.17 18.05 -26.88
CA ALA A 210 -0.20 17.26 -26.10
C ALA A 210 0.20 17.92 -24.78
N ASP A 211 0.35 19.23 -24.76
CA ASP A 211 0.64 20.03 -23.58
C ASP A 211 -0.56 20.10 -22.61
N GLU A 212 -1.78 20.04 -23.13
CA GLU A 212 -2.99 19.96 -22.32
C GLU A 212 -3.09 18.62 -21.59
N VAL A 213 -2.86 17.51 -22.30
CA VAL A 213 -2.84 16.17 -21.72
C VAL A 213 -1.78 16.11 -20.62
N ALA A 214 -0.57 16.59 -20.88
CA ALA A 214 0.50 16.61 -19.89
C ALA A 214 0.11 17.42 -18.65
N ARG A 215 -0.39 18.64 -18.81
CA ARG A 215 -0.84 19.49 -17.69
C ARG A 215 -1.94 18.83 -16.85
N LYS A 216 -2.95 18.22 -17.48
CA LYS A 216 -4.05 17.52 -16.79
C LYS A 216 -3.53 16.34 -15.97
N LEU A 217 -2.65 15.52 -16.54
CA LEU A 217 -2.06 14.36 -15.85
C LEU A 217 -1.18 14.78 -14.67
N MET A 218 -0.36 15.81 -14.85
CA MET A 218 0.48 16.32 -13.77
C MET A 218 -0.36 16.93 -12.63
N ALA A 219 -1.39 17.72 -12.98
CA ALA A 219 -2.32 18.26 -11.99
C ALA A 219 -3.07 17.13 -11.24
N ALA A 220 -3.56 16.12 -11.94
CA ALA A 220 -4.22 14.97 -11.33
C ALA A 220 -3.29 14.19 -10.40
N ARG A 221 -2.01 14.03 -10.76
CA ARG A 221 -1.00 13.41 -9.90
C ARG A 221 -0.77 14.22 -8.63
N ALA A 222 -0.63 15.53 -8.72
CA ALA A 222 -0.46 16.41 -7.57
C ALA A 222 -1.68 16.35 -6.62
N ILE A 223 -2.90 16.42 -7.17
CA ILE A 223 -4.15 16.28 -6.41
C ILE A 223 -4.21 14.92 -5.71
N ALA A 224 -3.82 13.83 -6.41
CA ALA A 224 -3.85 12.49 -5.83
C ALA A 224 -2.90 12.34 -4.64
N TYR A 225 -1.71 12.91 -4.71
CA TYR A 225 -0.79 12.90 -3.57
C TYR A 225 -1.24 13.83 -2.44
N GLU A 226 -1.83 14.99 -2.77
CA GLU A 226 -2.42 15.89 -1.76
C GLU A 226 -3.52 15.18 -0.96
N GLU A 227 -4.45 14.52 -1.66
CA GLU A 227 -5.53 13.75 -1.03
C GLU A 227 -4.98 12.59 -0.19
N LYS A 228 -3.94 11.91 -0.70
CA LYS A 228 -3.28 10.85 0.03
C LYS A 228 -2.67 11.31 1.35
N TYR A 229 -1.95 12.45 1.34
CA TYR A 229 -1.38 13.00 2.57
C TYR A 229 -2.46 13.50 3.54
N ALA A 230 -3.57 14.05 3.02
CA ALA A 230 -4.69 14.46 3.85
C ALA A 230 -5.35 13.29 4.61
N GLN A 231 -5.28 12.09 4.06
CA GLN A 231 -5.87 10.88 4.64
C GLN A 231 -4.91 10.15 5.60
N ARG A 232 -3.62 10.51 5.67
CA ARG A 232 -2.63 9.81 6.50
C ARG A 232 -2.59 10.38 7.93
N SER A 233 -2.53 9.46 8.90
CA SER A 233 -2.19 9.77 10.28
C SER A 233 -0.71 9.40 10.53
N PRO A 234 0.09 10.23 11.20
CA PRO A 234 1.47 9.89 11.57
C PRO A 234 1.57 8.59 12.36
N GLN A 235 0.58 8.31 13.21
CA GLN A 235 0.55 7.11 14.06
C GLN A 235 0.41 5.79 13.28
N GLU A 236 0.06 5.86 12.00
CA GLU A 236 -0.01 4.69 11.12
C GLU A 236 1.36 4.30 10.54
N ASP A 237 2.32 5.22 10.56
CA ASP A 237 3.67 4.96 10.07
C ASP A 237 4.52 4.32 11.19
N GLU A 238 5.14 3.19 10.88
CA GLU A 238 6.00 2.47 11.82
C GLU A 238 7.20 3.30 12.26
N ARG A 239 7.72 4.20 11.39
CA ARG A 239 8.82 5.12 11.72
C ARG A 239 8.43 6.09 12.82
N TYR A 240 7.16 6.51 12.84
CA TYR A 240 6.67 7.38 13.91
C TYR A 240 6.55 6.65 15.24
N ARG A 241 6.17 5.36 15.20
CA ARG A 241 6.03 4.54 16.42
C ARG A 241 7.38 4.12 17.02
N ALA A 242 8.40 3.98 16.20
CA ALA A 242 9.76 3.63 16.58
C ALA A 242 10.73 4.73 16.10
N ALA A 243 10.41 5.99 16.44
CA ALA A 243 11.11 7.15 15.90
C ALA A 243 12.57 7.19 16.35
N ASP A 244 12.83 6.83 17.60
CA ASP A 244 14.19 6.88 18.17
C ASP A 244 15.09 5.83 17.50
N GLU A 245 14.58 4.62 17.26
CA GLU A 245 15.32 3.54 16.60
C GLU A 245 15.59 3.88 15.13
N TRP A 246 14.58 4.39 14.43
CA TRP A 246 14.70 4.82 13.04
C TRP A 246 15.68 6.00 12.89
N GLU A 247 15.60 6.99 13.77
CA GLU A 247 16.52 8.13 13.79
C GLU A 247 17.96 7.68 14.05
N ALA A 248 18.17 6.79 15.02
CA ALA A 248 19.48 6.25 15.35
C ALA A 248 20.10 5.47 14.17
N GLU A 249 19.28 4.69 13.48
CA GLU A 249 19.70 3.94 12.28
C GLU A 249 20.11 4.89 11.16
N LEU A 250 19.26 5.86 10.81
CA LEU A 250 19.55 6.81 9.73
C LEU A 250 20.75 7.69 10.05
N ASN A 251 20.89 8.16 11.29
CA ASN A 251 22.08 8.91 11.73
C ASN A 251 23.36 8.06 11.69
N THR A 252 23.26 6.77 11.95
CA THR A 252 24.41 5.86 11.83
C THR A 252 24.80 5.68 10.38
N LEU A 253 23.82 5.49 9.48
CA LEU A 253 24.06 5.44 8.04
C LEU A 253 24.68 6.73 7.51
N LEU A 254 24.15 7.89 7.88
CA LEU A 254 24.70 9.17 7.46
C LEU A 254 26.15 9.36 7.89
N ARG A 255 26.49 8.96 9.11
CA ARG A 255 27.90 8.96 9.57
C ARG A 255 28.77 7.99 8.79
N HIS A 256 28.24 6.80 8.46
CA HIS A 256 28.95 5.81 7.65
C HIS A 256 29.30 6.35 6.26
N VAL A 257 28.37 7.07 5.63
CA VAL A 257 28.59 7.70 4.32
C VAL A 257 29.36 9.03 4.41
N GLY A 258 29.90 9.37 5.57
CA GLY A 258 30.77 10.53 5.77
C GLY A 258 30.06 11.84 6.16
N MET A 259 28.74 11.82 6.38
CA MET A 259 27.96 12.99 6.79
C MET A 259 27.99 13.13 8.31
N ARG A 260 29.03 13.79 8.87
CA ARG A 260 29.25 13.88 10.32
C ARG A 260 28.70 15.14 10.96
N ASP A 261 28.55 16.23 10.19
CA ASP A 261 28.06 17.54 10.67
C ASP A 261 26.90 18.01 9.80
N LEU A 262 25.69 17.53 10.12
CA LEU A 262 24.46 17.86 9.38
C LEU A 262 24.13 19.37 9.45
N ALA A 263 24.61 20.06 10.48
CA ALA A 263 24.38 21.50 10.61
C ALA A 263 25.12 22.34 9.56
N ARG A 264 26.19 21.81 8.99
CA ARG A 264 26.96 22.48 7.94
C ARG A 264 26.62 21.98 6.53
N CYS A 265 25.91 20.85 6.43
CA CYS A 265 25.54 20.27 5.16
C CYS A 265 24.36 21.01 4.51
N ARG A 266 24.54 21.36 3.25
CA ARG A 266 23.44 21.84 2.40
C ARG A 266 22.67 20.62 1.94
N THR A 267 21.48 20.45 2.51
CA THR A 267 20.68 19.22 2.30
C THR A 267 19.42 19.52 1.49
N ILE A 268 19.12 18.64 0.56
CA ILE A 268 17.83 18.58 -0.14
C ILE A 268 17.13 17.28 0.22
N ASN A 269 15.89 17.33 0.66
CA ASN A 269 15.04 16.16 0.86
C ASN A 269 13.90 16.17 -0.16
N VAL A 270 13.90 15.19 -1.05
CA VAL A 270 12.95 15.06 -2.17
C VAL A 270 11.88 14.02 -1.84
N GLY A 271 10.63 14.43 -1.88
CA GLY A 271 9.48 13.66 -1.41
C GLY A 271 9.30 13.76 0.10
N ILE A 272 9.53 14.94 0.68
CA ILE A 272 9.46 15.17 2.14
C ILE A 272 8.04 15.00 2.70
N GLY A 273 7.01 15.04 1.85
CA GLY A 273 5.63 14.92 2.29
C GLY A 273 5.22 16.01 3.26
N ASN A 274 4.51 15.62 4.29
CA ASN A 274 4.10 16.52 5.37
C ASN A 274 5.15 16.67 6.49
N GLY A 275 6.30 16.03 6.37
CA GLY A 275 7.40 16.10 7.34
C GLY A 275 7.08 15.51 8.72
N LEU A 276 5.90 14.94 8.91
CA LEU A 276 5.44 14.46 10.22
C LEU A 276 5.95 13.06 10.58
N GLU A 277 6.59 12.38 9.64
CA GLU A 277 7.08 11.02 9.86
C GLU A 277 8.22 10.99 10.89
N ASN A 278 9.07 12.02 10.92
CA ASN A 278 9.97 12.25 12.02
C ASN A 278 10.44 13.73 12.11
N PRO A 279 9.70 14.61 12.78
CA PRO A 279 10.12 16.01 12.95
C PRO A 279 11.42 16.14 13.75
N PHE A 280 11.76 15.17 14.59
CA PHE A 280 12.97 15.20 15.41
C PHE A 280 14.24 14.99 14.59
N PHE A 281 14.20 14.17 13.54
CA PHE A 281 15.33 13.94 12.66
C PHE A 281 15.85 15.23 12.00
N TYR A 282 14.94 16.15 11.66
CA TYR A 282 15.31 17.37 10.93
C TYR A 282 15.86 18.51 11.82
N LYS A 283 15.86 18.35 13.14
CA LYS A 283 16.34 19.39 14.09
C LYS A 283 17.79 19.82 13.87
N ASP A 284 18.63 18.90 13.43
CA ASP A 284 20.06 19.12 13.25
C ASP A 284 20.42 19.72 11.89
N PHE A 285 19.47 19.77 10.95
CA PHE A 285 19.69 20.35 9.64
C PHE A 285 19.43 21.87 9.68
N LYS A 286 20.46 22.66 9.37
CA LYS A 286 20.34 24.14 9.33
C LYS A 286 20.11 24.69 7.93
N GLN A 287 20.45 23.93 6.90
CA GLN A 287 20.23 24.26 5.49
C GLN A 287 19.50 23.10 4.84
N LEU A 288 18.19 23.09 4.96
CA LEU A 288 17.32 22.03 4.45
C LEU A 288 16.31 22.59 3.43
N VAL A 289 16.42 22.14 2.20
CA VAL A 289 15.40 22.33 1.16
C VAL A 289 14.51 21.09 1.15
N GLY A 290 13.22 21.27 1.31
CA GLY A 290 12.24 20.19 1.20
C GLY A 290 11.45 20.30 -0.08
N VAL A 291 11.42 19.24 -0.85
CA VAL A 291 10.70 19.18 -2.13
C VAL A 291 9.57 18.17 -2.05
N ASP A 292 8.38 18.56 -2.46
CA ASP A 292 7.26 17.65 -2.70
C ASP A 292 6.34 18.23 -3.79
N LEU A 293 5.58 17.36 -4.45
CA LEU A 293 4.61 17.79 -5.44
C LEU A 293 3.26 18.17 -4.82
N ALA A 294 2.98 17.73 -3.58
CA ALA A 294 1.78 18.04 -2.83
C ALA A 294 1.99 19.33 -1.99
N ALA A 295 1.49 20.45 -2.48
CA ALA A 295 1.72 21.76 -1.87
C ALA A 295 1.20 21.88 -0.44
N GLY A 296 0.03 21.31 -0.12
CA GLY A 296 -0.53 21.32 1.22
C GLY A 296 0.23 20.43 2.21
N ALA A 297 0.75 19.29 1.76
CA ALA A 297 1.64 18.46 2.55
C ALA A 297 2.93 19.22 2.87
N LEU A 298 3.52 19.84 1.86
CA LEU A 298 4.73 20.63 2.00
C LEU A 298 4.56 21.84 2.94
N ALA A 299 3.39 22.50 2.91
CA ALA A 299 3.07 23.58 3.83
C ALA A 299 3.01 23.09 5.29
N LYS A 300 2.49 21.89 5.54
CA LYS A 300 2.52 21.25 6.87
C LYS A 300 3.95 20.95 7.31
N ALA A 301 4.78 20.41 6.40
CA ALA A 301 6.19 20.19 6.68
C ALA A 301 6.91 21.47 7.09
N ALA A 302 6.66 22.58 6.38
CA ALA A 302 7.25 23.88 6.70
C ALA A 302 6.81 24.43 8.06
N GLN A 303 5.61 24.08 8.52
CA GLN A 303 5.15 24.43 9.88
C GLN A 303 5.83 23.55 10.97
N ALA A 304 6.06 22.26 10.66
CA ALA A 304 6.60 21.31 11.62
C ALA A 304 8.13 21.36 11.73
N ILE A 305 8.83 21.69 10.63
CA ILE A 305 10.29 21.65 10.55
C ILE A 305 10.83 23.08 10.50
N PRO A 306 11.41 23.58 11.60
CA PRO A 306 12.01 24.91 11.61
C PRO A 306 13.11 25.05 10.53
N ARG A 307 13.11 26.17 9.81
CA ARG A 307 14.10 26.50 8.76
C ARG A 307 14.02 25.66 7.49
N LEU A 308 12.96 24.88 7.28
CA LEU A 308 12.72 24.24 5.99
C LEU A 308 12.50 25.32 4.92
N ASP A 309 13.24 25.22 3.81
CA ASP A 309 12.96 25.98 2.58
C ASP A 309 12.07 25.09 1.68
N PRO A 310 10.75 25.33 1.63
CA PRO A 310 9.82 24.46 0.91
C PRO A 310 9.82 24.80 -0.59
N ARG A 311 9.91 23.75 -1.45
CA ARG A 311 9.86 23.87 -2.91
C ARG A 311 8.82 22.91 -3.47
N CYS A 312 7.73 23.45 -4.02
CA CYS A 312 6.73 22.63 -4.71
C CYS A 312 7.24 22.26 -6.10
N SER A 313 7.70 21.03 -6.26
CA SER A 313 8.22 20.51 -7.51
C SER A 313 8.17 18.97 -7.53
N GLU A 314 8.29 18.41 -8.72
CA GLU A 314 8.43 16.98 -8.93
C GLU A 314 9.88 16.55 -8.73
N ALA A 315 10.06 15.33 -8.22
CA ALA A 315 11.37 14.71 -8.07
C ALA A 315 12.10 14.52 -9.42
N GLU A 316 11.32 14.34 -10.47
CA GLU A 316 11.81 14.10 -11.84
C GLU A 316 12.23 15.38 -12.56
N ASN A 317 11.95 16.57 -12.00
CA ASN A 317 12.30 17.84 -12.64
C ASN A 317 13.11 18.76 -11.72
N LEU A 318 12.80 18.85 -10.44
CA LEU A 318 13.39 19.77 -9.45
C LEU A 318 13.48 21.20 -10.00
N HIS A 319 12.35 21.72 -10.51
CA HIS A 319 12.29 23.06 -11.08
C HIS A 319 12.71 24.11 -10.07
N GLY A 320 13.55 25.06 -10.50
CA GLY A 320 14.04 26.15 -9.64
C GLY A 320 15.08 25.73 -8.61
N VAL A 321 15.53 24.46 -8.61
CA VAL A 321 16.61 23.98 -7.74
C VAL A 321 17.94 24.05 -8.48
N SER A 322 18.91 24.77 -7.91
CA SER A 322 20.23 24.99 -8.53
C SER A 322 21.05 23.70 -8.64
N SER A 323 21.82 23.60 -9.72
CA SER A 323 22.78 22.51 -9.90
C SER A 323 23.98 22.68 -8.98
N HIS A 324 24.59 21.55 -8.57
CA HIS A 324 25.81 21.50 -7.74
C HIS A 324 25.70 22.26 -6.42
N ALA A 325 24.47 22.37 -5.88
CA ALA A 325 24.20 23.21 -4.71
C ALA A 325 24.17 22.46 -3.37
N PHE A 326 24.11 21.13 -3.39
CA PHE A 326 23.87 20.33 -2.20
C PHE A 326 25.00 19.34 -1.93
N ASP A 327 25.25 19.13 -0.64
CA ASP A 327 26.22 18.14 -0.14
C ASP A 327 25.54 16.81 0.16
N LEU A 328 24.22 16.84 0.44
CA LEU A 328 23.40 15.66 0.74
C LEU A 328 22.06 15.74 0.01
N TYR A 329 21.74 14.69 -0.74
CA TYR A 329 20.44 14.40 -1.31
C TYR A 329 19.78 13.27 -0.51
N LEU A 330 18.67 13.56 0.11
CA LEU A 330 17.81 12.59 0.80
C LEU A 330 16.55 12.36 -0.02
N SER A 331 16.10 11.11 -0.08
CA SER A 331 14.77 10.78 -0.59
C SER A 331 14.25 9.55 0.15
N LEU A 332 13.41 9.80 1.14
CA LEU A 332 12.95 8.74 2.05
C LEU A 332 11.56 8.28 1.63
N ARG A 333 11.47 7.00 1.21
CA ARG A 333 10.21 6.35 0.79
C ARG A 333 9.49 7.05 -0.36
N THR A 334 10.21 7.53 -1.36
CA THR A 334 9.64 8.22 -2.52
C THR A 334 9.75 7.40 -3.80
N TYR A 335 10.84 6.68 -3.98
CA TYR A 335 11.17 5.98 -5.23
C TYR A 335 10.26 4.81 -5.56
N GLN A 336 9.44 4.33 -4.63
CA GLN A 336 8.38 3.36 -4.84
C GLN A 336 7.04 4.00 -5.22
N SER A 337 6.98 5.30 -5.42
CA SER A 337 5.73 6.03 -5.70
C SER A 337 5.13 5.69 -7.07
N SER A 338 3.80 5.76 -7.19
CA SER A 338 3.11 5.48 -8.44
C SER A 338 3.49 6.47 -9.54
N PHE A 339 3.72 5.97 -10.75
CA PHE A 339 4.14 6.74 -11.93
C PHE A 339 5.47 7.48 -11.76
N PHE A 340 6.31 7.03 -10.83
CA PHE A 340 7.60 7.64 -10.55
C PHE A 340 8.64 7.22 -11.58
N ASP A 341 9.40 8.18 -12.11
CA ASP A 341 10.51 7.94 -13.01
C ASP A 341 11.82 7.91 -12.22
N VAL A 342 12.28 6.71 -11.89
CA VAL A 342 13.52 6.50 -11.13
C VAL A 342 14.72 7.10 -11.88
N GLY A 343 14.80 6.91 -13.20
CA GLY A 343 15.93 7.40 -14.00
C GLY A 343 16.05 8.92 -14.00
N GLU A 344 14.94 9.61 -14.27
CA GLU A 344 14.91 11.05 -14.24
C GLU A 344 15.17 11.63 -12.85
N SER A 345 14.59 11.03 -11.82
CA SER A 345 14.84 11.49 -10.44
C SER A 345 16.31 11.32 -10.02
N LEU A 346 16.95 10.22 -10.42
CA LEU A 346 18.38 10.02 -10.18
C LEU A 346 19.25 11.01 -10.98
N PHE A 347 18.85 11.32 -12.21
CA PHE A 347 19.52 12.36 -13.01
C PHE A 347 19.43 13.71 -12.29
N GLN A 348 18.26 14.06 -11.73
CA GLN A 348 18.11 15.28 -10.95
C GLN A 348 18.95 15.24 -9.65
N ALA A 349 19.00 14.10 -8.96
CA ALA A 349 19.87 13.94 -7.79
C ALA A 349 21.34 14.20 -8.15
N CYS A 350 21.81 13.63 -9.27
CA CYS A 350 23.13 13.88 -9.79
C CYS A 350 23.34 15.37 -10.13
N ARG A 351 22.37 16.01 -10.77
CA ARG A 351 22.47 17.42 -11.17
C ARG A 351 22.61 18.36 -9.97
N VAL A 352 21.80 18.17 -8.91
CA VAL A 352 21.76 19.09 -7.79
C VAL A 352 22.89 18.89 -6.78
N LEU A 353 23.47 17.68 -6.72
CA LEU A 353 24.59 17.39 -5.84
C LEU A 353 25.90 18.06 -6.31
N ALA A 354 26.65 18.60 -5.40
CA ALA A 354 28.01 19.04 -5.62
C ALA A 354 28.96 17.84 -5.84
N GLY A 355 30.14 18.07 -6.38
CA GLY A 355 31.20 17.05 -6.43
C GLY A 355 31.54 16.54 -5.03
N GLY A 356 31.60 15.24 -4.84
CA GLY A 356 31.77 14.61 -3.53
C GLY A 356 30.49 14.56 -2.67
N GLY A 357 29.36 15.09 -3.15
CA GLY A 357 28.06 15.03 -2.45
C GLY A 357 27.52 13.61 -2.36
N ARG A 358 26.64 13.37 -1.41
CA ARG A 358 26.08 12.06 -1.07
C ARG A 358 24.60 11.97 -1.46
N ALA A 359 24.22 10.87 -2.09
CA ALA A 359 22.81 10.48 -2.23
C ALA A 359 22.47 9.38 -1.21
N VAL A 360 21.35 9.53 -0.51
CA VAL A 360 20.77 8.49 0.36
C VAL A 360 19.28 8.38 0.04
N ILE A 361 18.88 7.21 -0.44
CA ILE A 361 17.54 6.92 -0.93
C ILE A 361 17.02 5.70 -0.20
N SER A 362 15.81 5.77 0.35
CA SER A 362 15.22 4.62 1.03
C SER A 362 13.99 4.06 0.33
N ILE A 363 13.83 2.74 0.43
CA ILE A 363 12.72 1.94 -0.10
C ILE A 363 12.11 1.15 1.06
N PRO A 364 10.83 1.34 1.40
CA PRO A 364 10.22 0.64 2.52
C PRO A 364 9.95 -0.84 2.19
N TYR A 365 10.01 -1.71 3.21
CA TYR A 365 9.62 -3.12 3.07
C TYR A 365 8.10 -3.28 2.93
N VAL A 366 7.33 -2.43 3.62
CA VAL A 366 5.88 -2.51 3.64
C VAL A 366 5.29 -1.31 2.92
N TYR A 367 4.39 -1.59 1.99
CA TYR A 367 3.64 -0.56 1.29
C TYR A 367 2.33 -0.31 2.00
N VAL A 368 2.15 0.93 2.40
CA VAL A 368 0.93 1.38 3.07
C VAL A 368 -0.20 1.66 2.07
N ASP A 369 0.11 1.87 0.80
CA ASP A 369 -0.89 2.13 -0.24
C ASP A 369 -1.20 0.89 -1.04
N GLN A 370 -2.39 0.42 -0.85
CA GLN A 370 -2.98 -0.67 -1.59
C GLN A 370 -3.35 -0.22 -3.02
N GLY A 371 -3.32 -1.15 -3.96
CA GLY A 371 -3.59 -0.87 -5.37
C GLY A 371 -2.51 -0.03 -6.05
N ARG A 372 -1.34 0.05 -5.47
CA ARG A 372 -0.19 0.66 -6.12
C ARG A 372 0.31 -0.21 -7.24
N LEU A 373 0.30 0.36 -8.39
CA LEU A 373 1.31 0.05 -9.38
C LEU A 373 2.58 0.78 -8.95
N LEU A 374 3.39 0.15 -8.14
CA LEU A 374 4.72 0.64 -7.81
C LEU A 374 5.54 0.71 -9.07
N ASN A 375 5.51 1.84 -9.76
CA ASN A 375 6.15 2.00 -11.06
C ASN A 375 5.82 0.85 -12.04
N GLY A 376 4.66 0.23 -11.91
CA GLY A 376 4.26 -0.94 -12.68
C GLY A 376 4.94 -2.26 -12.27
N LEU A 377 5.59 -2.33 -11.13
CA LEU A 377 6.23 -3.54 -10.64
C LEU A 377 5.28 -4.50 -9.90
N LEU A 378 4.02 -4.11 -9.67
CA LEU A 378 3.00 -5.07 -9.25
C LEU A 378 2.69 -6.02 -10.40
N ARG A 379 2.84 -7.31 -10.15
CA ARG A 379 2.47 -8.33 -11.12
C ARG A 379 0.98 -8.22 -11.45
N PRO A 380 0.57 -8.36 -12.71
CA PRO A 380 -0.84 -8.39 -13.07
C PRO A 380 -1.56 -9.48 -12.25
N GLY A 381 -2.59 -9.09 -11.50
CA GLY A 381 -3.36 -9.99 -10.64
C GLY A 381 -2.72 -10.29 -9.28
N GLY A 382 -1.55 -9.72 -8.97
CA GLY A 382 -0.91 -9.90 -7.67
C GLY A 382 -1.47 -8.93 -6.64
N HIS A 383 -2.19 -9.44 -5.68
CA HIS A 383 -2.62 -8.73 -4.47
C HIS A 383 -1.65 -8.92 -3.33
N ASP A 384 -0.73 -9.87 -3.47
CA ASP A 384 0.37 -10.06 -2.54
C ASP A 384 1.52 -9.13 -2.91
N LEU A 385 1.99 -8.37 -1.94
CA LEU A 385 3.23 -7.63 -2.07
C LEU A 385 4.34 -8.65 -2.33
N ASP A 386 4.96 -8.57 -3.49
CA ASP A 386 6.11 -9.38 -3.79
C ASP A 386 7.22 -9.01 -2.78
N PRO A 387 7.65 -9.91 -1.90
CA PRO A 387 8.66 -9.61 -0.89
C PRO A 387 9.99 -9.18 -1.50
N ASP A 388 10.23 -9.54 -2.76
CA ASP A 388 11.45 -9.18 -3.49
C ASP A 388 11.38 -7.77 -4.10
N LEU A 389 10.18 -7.21 -4.24
CA LEU A 389 9.96 -5.93 -4.89
C LEU A 389 10.75 -4.75 -4.27
N PRO A 390 10.87 -4.58 -2.95
CA PRO A 390 11.72 -3.55 -2.37
C PRO A 390 13.18 -3.68 -2.81
N TYR A 391 13.68 -4.90 -2.91
CA TYR A 391 15.05 -5.20 -3.36
C TYR A 391 15.22 -4.94 -4.85
N GLU A 392 14.23 -5.24 -5.70
CA GLU A 392 14.24 -4.93 -7.13
C GLU A 392 14.30 -3.41 -7.38
N ILE A 393 13.53 -2.63 -6.60
CA ILE A 393 13.59 -1.16 -6.69
C ILE A 393 14.95 -0.66 -6.21
N ALA A 394 15.43 -1.16 -5.07
CA ALA A 394 16.74 -0.78 -4.53
C ALA A 394 17.87 -1.10 -5.52
N ASP A 395 17.83 -2.27 -6.17
CA ASP A 395 18.81 -2.63 -7.21
C ASP A 395 18.69 -1.73 -8.45
N THR A 396 17.48 -1.33 -8.84
CA THR A 396 17.27 -0.37 -9.93
C THR A 396 17.90 0.99 -9.58
N VAL A 397 17.71 1.47 -8.36
CA VAL A 397 18.33 2.71 -7.87
C VAL A 397 19.85 2.57 -7.86
N ARG A 398 20.37 1.46 -7.33
CA ARG A 398 21.81 1.17 -7.28
C ARG A 398 22.45 1.19 -8.66
N ARG A 399 21.83 0.50 -9.64
CA ARG A 399 22.30 0.50 -11.04
C ARG A 399 22.21 1.87 -11.69
N GLY A 400 21.15 2.64 -11.40
CA GLY A 400 21.01 4.00 -11.88
C GLY A 400 22.13 4.91 -11.36
N LEU A 401 22.47 4.83 -10.08
CA LEU A 401 23.60 5.58 -9.52
C LEU A 401 24.92 5.19 -10.19
N GLN A 402 25.15 3.90 -10.45
CA GLN A 402 26.34 3.42 -11.17
C GLN A 402 26.42 4.02 -12.58
N THR A 403 25.31 4.02 -13.31
CA THR A 403 25.24 4.58 -14.67
C THR A 403 25.53 6.08 -14.69
N LEU A 404 25.16 6.81 -13.62
CA LEU A 404 25.41 8.23 -13.48
C LEU A 404 26.80 8.57 -12.90
N GLY A 405 27.67 7.59 -12.74
CA GLY A 405 29.05 7.78 -12.31
C GLY A 405 29.21 8.02 -10.81
N PHE A 406 28.26 7.59 -9.98
CA PHE A 406 28.46 7.58 -8.53
C PHE A 406 29.45 6.49 -8.14
N GLU A 407 30.23 6.77 -7.11
CA GLU A 407 31.18 5.84 -6.48
C GLU A 407 30.72 5.49 -5.05
N GLN A 408 31.40 4.53 -4.41
CA GLN A 408 31.12 4.10 -3.05
C GLN A 408 29.64 3.75 -2.86
N ILE A 409 29.05 3.14 -3.87
CA ILE A 409 27.64 2.78 -3.86
C ILE A 409 27.47 1.57 -2.94
N GLY A 410 26.57 1.70 -1.96
CA GLY A 410 26.24 0.65 -1.03
C GLY A 410 24.73 0.48 -0.86
N LEU A 411 24.37 -0.67 -0.30
CA LEU A 411 23.03 -1.01 0.11
C LEU A 411 23.08 -1.41 1.58
N HIS A 412 22.22 -0.80 2.37
CA HIS A 412 22.08 -1.08 3.80
C HIS A 412 20.62 -1.50 4.09
N THR A 413 20.48 -2.64 4.74
CA THR A 413 19.18 -3.19 5.17
C THR A 413 18.89 -2.70 6.58
N GLY A 414 17.94 -1.80 6.70
CA GLY A 414 17.51 -1.25 7.98
C GLY A 414 16.31 -1.96 8.60
N LEU A 415 15.80 -1.42 9.68
CA LEU A 415 14.65 -1.98 10.41
C LEU A 415 13.35 -1.96 9.58
N PHE A 416 13.11 -0.87 8.86
CA PHE A 416 11.85 -0.64 8.15
C PHE A 416 12.03 -0.45 6.64
N GLU A 417 13.24 -0.29 6.17
CA GLU A 417 13.53 0.10 4.81
C GLU A 417 14.94 -0.28 4.37
N ILE A 418 15.12 -0.38 3.06
CA ILE A 418 16.42 -0.56 2.42
C ILE A 418 16.94 0.81 2.03
N TYR A 419 18.16 1.12 2.40
CA TYR A 419 18.85 2.35 2.00
C TYR A 419 19.84 2.05 0.88
N VAL A 420 19.76 2.81 -0.19
CA VAL A 420 20.76 2.85 -1.25
C VAL A 420 21.50 4.18 -1.16
N HIS A 421 22.81 4.13 -1.15
CA HIS A 421 23.62 5.35 -1.07
C HIS A 421 24.75 5.34 -2.09
N GLY A 422 25.25 6.51 -2.41
CA GLY A 422 26.40 6.68 -3.28
C GLY A 422 27.00 8.07 -3.18
N THR A 423 28.25 8.20 -3.60
CA THR A 423 29.01 9.46 -3.64
C THR A 423 29.12 9.92 -5.08
N LYS A 424 28.69 11.15 -5.37
CA LYS A 424 28.91 11.75 -6.69
C LYS A 424 30.39 12.02 -6.90
N THR A 425 30.93 11.56 -8.02
CA THR A 425 32.28 11.95 -8.45
C THR A 425 32.40 13.44 -8.76
N SER A 426 33.59 13.95 -8.73
CA SER A 426 33.88 15.39 -8.95
C SER A 426 33.52 15.86 -10.33
#